data_cbad52372d0f5f544e2f84cc4b5a9a45
#
_entry.id   cbad52372d0f5f544e2f84cc4b5a9a45
#
_cell.length_a   1.000
_cell.length_b   1.000
_cell.length_c   1.000
_cell.angle_alpha   90.00
_cell.angle_beta   90.00
_cell.angle_gamma   90.00
#
_symmetry.space_group_name_H-M   'P 1'
#
loop_
_entity.id
_entity.type
_entity.pdbx_description
1 polymer ?
#
loop_
_entity_poly.entity_id
_entity_poly.type
_entity_poly.pdbx_seq_one_letter_code
_entity_poly.pdbx_strand_id
1 'polypeptide(L)'
;MIILVFNTTCKNSEKDHINLYLAASLLDKVENRLESYQRDVNIDSSGSYDLVNKIILGSKPDLVLIANYKLKKNFFNDYEQIENYYSSKVILVHNQNHEVDINNICEKNFEIGIADPSRAPLGKLSSEILINFDCLQPKYNTKVAANASALINKINLKYLNYAFIYENDINEINKNLNFKASEYNFQKDINYSFFLNKDLSLDKKKNVLDFIKYLKNK
;
A
#
# COMPACT_ATOMS: atom_id res chain seq x y z
N MET A 1 50.11 40.41 -1.32
CA MET A 1 48.71 40.17 -0.94
C MET A 1 48.22 38.97 -1.75
N ILE A 2 48.23 37.76 -1.16
CA ILE A 2 47.83 36.52 -1.81
C ILE A 2 46.39 36.28 -1.47
N ILE A 3 45.51 36.33 -2.49
CA ILE A 3 44.08 36.01 -2.34
C ILE A 3 43.96 34.49 -2.49
N LEU A 4 43.74 33.79 -1.36
CA LEU A 4 43.35 32.41 -1.35
C LEU A 4 41.86 32.32 -1.72
N VAL A 5 41.54 31.89 -2.93
CA VAL A 5 40.20 31.55 -3.36
C VAL A 5 39.89 30.13 -2.83
N PHE A 6 39.10 30.04 -1.77
CA PHE A 6 38.51 28.76 -1.33
C PHE A 6 37.40 28.38 -2.31
N ASN A 7 37.69 27.44 -3.20
CA ASN A 7 36.66 26.74 -3.95
C ASN A 7 35.93 25.76 -3.00
N THR A 8 34.88 26.25 -2.38
CA THR A 8 33.89 25.36 -1.74
C THR A 8 33.09 24.68 -2.85
N THR A 9 33.53 23.49 -3.24
CA THR A 9 32.70 22.59 -4.01
C THR A 9 31.50 22.20 -3.15
N CYS A 10 30.33 22.83 -3.38
CA CYS A 10 29.06 22.25 -2.95
C CYS A 10 28.97 20.85 -3.59
N LYS A 11 29.24 19.81 -2.81
CA LYS A 11 28.86 18.46 -3.17
C LYS A 11 27.34 18.45 -3.34
N ASN A 12 26.89 18.21 -4.55
CA ASN A 12 25.47 18.01 -4.85
C ASN A 12 24.91 16.91 -3.92
N SER A 13 24.19 17.29 -2.88
CA SER A 13 23.53 16.40 -1.94
C SER A 13 22.33 15.65 -2.57
N GLU A 14 21.95 15.96 -3.80
CA GLU A 14 20.84 15.32 -4.51
C GLU A 14 21.12 13.86 -4.93
N LYS A 15 22.38 13.42 -4.89
CA LYS A 15 22.75 12.06 -5.37
C LYS A 15 22.52 10.93 -4.36
N ASP A 16 22.37 11.21 -3.08
CA ASP A 16 22.47 10.19 -2.04
C ASP A 16 21.13 9.72 -1.43
N HIS A 17 20.03 10.46 -1.56
CA HIS A 17 18.72 10.05 -1.03
C HIS A 17 17.88 9.30 -2.07
N ILE A 18 16.99 8.43 -1.62
CA ILE A 18 16.02 7.71 -2.45
C ILE A 18 14.62 8.27 -2.19
N ASN A 19 13.93 8.72 -3.24
CA ASN A 19 12.52 9.09 -3.16
C ASN A 19 11.65 7.85 -3.42
N LEU A 20 11.00 7.36 -2.37
CA LEU A 20 10.17 6.16 -2.40
C LEU A 20 8.69 6.53 -2.31
N TYR A 21 7.89 6.10 -3.29
CA TYR A 21 6.44 6.05 -3.17
C TYR A 21 6.03 4.68 -2.66
N LEU A 22 5.32 4.65 -1.53
CA LEU A 22 5.05 3.43 -0.77
C LEU A 22 3.56 3.26 -0.51
N ALA A 23 3.01 2.08 -0.82
CA ALA A 23 1.64 1.75 -0.41
C ALA A 23 1.50 1.86 1.11
N ALA A 24 0.45 2.53 1.59
CA ALA A 24 0.25 2.80 3.01
C ALA A 24 0.25 1.54 3.88
N SER A 25 -0.27 0.41 3.38
CA SER A 25 -0.24 -0.88 4.09
C SER A 25 1.17 -1.47 4.29
N LEU A 26 2.20 -0.87 3.70
CA LEU A 26 3.60 -1.31 3.85
C LEU A 26 4.42 -0.39 4.73
N LEU A 27 3.85 0.73 5.20
CA LEU A 27 4.63 1.79 5.85
C LEU A 27 5.39 1.26 7.06
N ASP A 28 4.71 0.72 8.06
CA ASP A 28 5.33 0.23 9.29
C ASP A 28 6.37 -0.86 9.01
N LYS A 29 6.06 -1.75 8.05
CA LYS A 29 6.97 -2.84 7.66
C LYS A 29 8.25 -2.33 7.03
N VAL A 30 8.18 -1.29 6.21
CA VAL A 30 9.35 -0.69 5.56
C VAL A 30 10.11 0.20 6.54
N GLU A 31 9.43 1.03 7.34
CA GLU A 31 10.08 1.90 8.34
C GLU A 31 10.89 1.09 9.35
N ASN A 32 10.34 0.00 9.89
CA ASN A 32 11.07 -0.90 10.80
C ASN A 32 12.35 -1.48 10.16
N ARG A 33 12.38 -1.65 8.83
CA ARG A 33 13.58 -2.10 8.13
C ARG A 33 14.58 -0.97 7.91
N LEU A 34 14.12 0.27 7.79
CA LEU A 34 14.97 1.43 7.54
C LEU A 34 15.79 1.86 8.77
N GLU A 35 15.39 1.48 9.99
CA GLU A 35 16.13 1.83 11.21
C GLU A 35 17.65 1.51 11.14
N SER A 36 18.03 0.49 10.36
CA SER A 36 19.43 0.09 10.16
C SER A 36 19.96 0.39 8.76
N TYR A 37 19.23 1.14 7.94
CA TYR A 37 19.68 1.54 6.60
C TYR A 37 20.47 2.86 6.68
N GLN A 38 21.65 2.87 6.06
CA GLN A 38 22.63 3.96 6.24
C GLN A 38 22.42 5.18 5.31
N ARG A 39 21.46 5.12 4.41
CA ARG A 39 21.18 6.20 3.44
C ARG A 39 19.82 6.80 3.68
N ASP A 40 19.66 8.07 3.30
CA ASP A 40 18.39 8.77 3.43
C ASP A 40 17.37 8.25 2.42
N VAL A 41 16.16 7.95 2.92
CA VAL A 41 15.01 7.55 2.11
C VAL A 41 13.85 8.48 2.43
N ASN A 42 13.39 9.23 1.42
CA ASN A 42 12.20 10.07 1.55
C ASN A 42 10.98 9.25 1.14
N ILE A 43 10.06 9.01 2.07
CA ILE A 43 8.86 8.21 1.83
C ILE A 43 7.65 9.14 1.66
N ASP A 44 6.92 8.97 0.54
CA ASP A 44 5.54 9.44 0.37
C ASP A 44 4.63 8.21 0.39
N SER A 45 3.77 8.12 1.42
CA SER A 45 2.91 6.95 1.62
C SER A 45 1.44 7.30 1.45
N SER A 46 0.75 6.52 0.60
CA SER A 46 -0.69 6.70 0.31
C SER A 46 -1.30 5.44 -0.30
N GLY A 47 -2.57 5.50 -0.71
CA GLY A 47 -3.19 4.45 -1.52
C GLY A 47 -2.45 4.28 -2.85
N SER A 48 -2.30 3.04 -3.33
CA SER A 48 -1.51 2.75 -4.54
C SER A 48 -2.00 3.52 -5.77
N TYR A 49 -3.32 3.72 -5.91
CA TYR A 49 -3.85 4.50 -7.04
C TYR A 49 -3.62 5.99 -6.89
N ASP A 50 -3.60 6.52 -5.65
CA ASP A 50 -3.26 7.92 -5.38
C ASP A 50 -1.80 8.20 -5.79
N LEU A 51 -0.87 7.30 -5.42
CA LEU A 51 0.55 7.40 -5.80
C LEU A 51 0.74 7.36 -7.32
N VAL A 52 0.06 6.41 -8.00
CA VAL A 52 0.07 6.34 -9.47
C VAL A 52 -0.49 7.62 -10.09
N ASN A 53 -1.56 8.19 -9.53
CA ASN A 53 -2.12 9.45 -10.01
C ASN A 53 -1.13 10.61 -9.84
N LYS A 54 -0.42 10.72 -8.71
CA LYS A 54 0.64 11.73 -8.50
C LYS A 54 1.72 11.63 -9.58
N ILE A 55 2.12 10.40 -9.95
CA ILE A 55 3.12 10.16 -11.00
C ILE A 55 2.59 10.63 -12.36
N ILE A 56 1.36 10.25 -12.71
CA ILE A 56 0.71 10.69 -13.97
C ILE A 56 0.58 12.21 -14.05
N LEU A 57 0.48 12.89 -12.91
CA LEU A 57 0.44 14.35 -12.79
C LEU A 57 1.83 15.00 -12.77
N GLY A 58 2.90 14.23 -12.95
CA GLY A 58 4.26 14.74 -13.12
C GLY A 58 5.23 14.51 -11.96
N SER A 59 4.81 13.86 -10.87
CA SER A 59 5.75 13.46 -9.82
C SER A 59 6.69 12.36 -10.31
N LYS A 60 7.96 12.43 -9.94
CA LYS A 60 9.00 11.48 -10.42
C LYS A 60 9.77 10.85 -9.25
N PRO A 61 9.16 9.97 -8.44
CA PRO A 61 9.92 9.21 -7.44
C PRO A 61 10.95 8.29 -8.11
N ASP A 62 12.00 7.94 -7.39
CA ASP A 62 13.02 7.02 -7.89
C ASP A 62 12.51 5.58 -7.93
N LEU A 63 11.74 5.22 -6.90
CA LEU A 63 11.20 3.88 -6.68
C LEU A 63 9.75 3.97 -6.22
N VAL A 64 8.94 3.04 -6.71
CA VAL A 64 7.55 2.88 -6.30
C VAL A 64 7.34 1.44 -5.83
N LEU A 65 6.82 1.26 -4.60
CA LEU A 65 6.47 -0.05 -4.05
C LEU A 65 4.99 -0.03 -3.69
N ILE A 66 4.19 -0.63 -4.55
CA ILE A 66 2.72 -0.56 -4.47
C ILE A 66 2.05 -1.89 -4.79
N ALA A 67 0.79 -2.00 -4.39
CA ALA A 67 -0.08 -3.09 -4.80
C ALA A 67 -0.34 -3.04 -6.30
N ASN A 68 0.10 -4.08 -7.02
CA ASN A 68 0.02 -4.18 -8.48
C ASN A 68 -1.31 -4.83 -8.90
N TYR A 69 -2.36 -4.02 -8.95
CA TYR A 69 -3.68 -4.47 -9.41
C TYR A 69 -4.35 -3.41 -10.27
N LYS A 70 -4.62 -3.73 -11.54
CA LYS A 70 -5.33 -2.85 -12.49
C LYS A 70 -4.79 -1.42 -12.52
N LEU A 71 -3.46 -1.27 -12.50
CA LEU A 71 -2.79 0.02 -12.60
C LEU A 71 -3.05 0.65 -13.98
N LYS A 72 -3.05 1.98 -14.03
CA LYS A 72 -3.25 2.74 -15.28
C LYS A 72 -2.10 2.49 -16.25
N LYS A 73 -2.41 2.26 -17.55
CA LYS A 73 -1.41 1.91 -18.57
C LYS A 73 -0.32 2.97 -18.73
N ASN A 74 -0.67 4.26 -18.66
CA ASN A 74 0.29 5.36 -18.80
C ASN A 74 1.33 5.43 -17.68
N PHE A 75 1.08 4.84 -16.50
CA PHE A 75 2.09 4.65 -15.47
C PHE A 75 3.32 3.88 -15.98
N PHE A 76 3.10 2.86 -16.82
CA PHE A 76 4.17 2.02 -17.36
C PHE A 76 4.99 2.70 -18.47
N ASN A 77 4.64 3.91 -18.89
CA ASN A 77 5.49 4.68 -19.82
C ASN A 77 6.82 5.05 -19.15
N ASP A 78 6.76 5.51 -17.90
CA ASP A 78 7.91 6.07 -17.17
C ASP A 78 8.49 5.09 -16.13
N TYR A 79 7.74 4.03 -15.79
CA TYR A 79 8.13 3.05 -14.76
C TYR A 79 8.15 1.63 -15.32
N GLU A 80 9.19 0.88 -14.93
CA GLU A 80 9.30 -0.55 -15.23
C GLU A 80 9.13 -1.39 -13.96
N GLN A 81 8.36 -2.48 -14.03
CA GLN A 81 8.28 -3.43 -12.95
C GLN A 81 9.59 -4.22 -12.88
N ILE A 82 10.22 -4.22 -11.71
CA ILE A 82 11.46 -4.98 -11.48
C ILE A 82 11.12 -6.38 -10.97
N GLU A 83 10.42 -6.46 -9.84
CA GLU A 83 10.07 -7.73 -9.20
C GLU A 83 8.94 -7.56 -8.18
N ASN A 84 8.38 -8.67 -7.74
CA ASN A 84 7.44 -8.68 -6.64
C ASN A 84 8.17 -8.62 -5.30
N TYR A 85 7.64 -7.83 -4.38
CA TYR A 85 8.12 -7.75 -3.00
C TYR A 85 7.53 -8.87 -2.15
N TYR A 86 6.20 -8.97 -2.15
CA TYR A 86 5.47 -10.08 -1.55
C TYR A 86 4.04 -10.14 -2.08
N SER A 87 3.34 -11.24 -1.75
CA SER A 87 1.92 -11.43 -2.09
C SER A 87 1.07 -11.46 -0.83
N SER A 88 -0.18 -11.05 -0.94
CA SER A 88 -1.19 -11.15 0.10
C SER A 88 -2.53 -11.55 -0.51
N LYS A 89 -3.50 -11.88 0.35
CA LYS A 89 -4.87 -12.17 -0.04
C LYS A 89 -5.82 -11.14 0.56
N VAL A 90 -6.97 -10.97 -0.07
CA VAL A 90 -8.06 -10.22 0.54
C VAL A 90 -8.86 -11.18 1.42
N ILE A 91 -9.00 -10.80 2.68
CA ILE A 91 -9.81 -11.54 3.67
C ILE A 91 -10.87 -10.63 4.25
N LEU A 92 -11.97 -11.21 4.70
CA LEU A 92 -12.94 -10.54 5.55
C LEU A 92 -12.58 -10.82 7.01
N VAL A 93 -12.41 -9.78 7.80
CA VAL A 93 -12.27 -9.90 9.25
C VAL A 93 -13.55 -9.44 9.94
N HIS A 94 -13.84 -10.06 11.08
CA HIS A 94 -15.00 -9.71 11.88
C HIS A 94 -14.71 -9.84 13.37
N ASN A 95 -15.43 -9.06 14.18
CA ASN A 95 -15.41 -9.22 15.63
C ASN A 95 -16.04 -10.56 15.98
N GLN A 96 -15.39 -11.36 16.86
CA GLN A 96 -15.84 -12.71 17.22
C GLN A 96 -17.22 -12.76 17.88
N ASN A 97 -17.66 -11.64 18.46
CA ASN A 97 -19.01 -11.53 19.05
C ASN A 97 -20.13 -11.46 18.00
N HIS A 98 -19.77 -11.39 16.73
CA HIS A 98 -20.71 -11.32 15.62
C HIS A 98 -20.39 -12.49 14.66
N GLU A 99 -21.26 -13.48 14.61
CA GLU A 99 -21.13 -14.54 13.59
C GLU A 99 -21.38 -13.95 12.20
N VAL A 100 -20.53 -14.32 11.26
CA VAL A 100 -20.67 -13.94 9.84
C VAL A 100 -20.99 -15.18 9.04
N ASP A 101 -22.23 -15.29 8.59
CA ASP A 101 -22.52 -16.05 7.40
C ASP A 101 -22.23 -15.18 6.19
N ILE A 102 -21.27 -15.56 5.37
CA ILE A 102 -20.89 -14.83 4.17
C ILE A 102 -22.05 -14.64 3.20
N ASN A 103 -23.02 -15.56 3.21
CA ASN A 103 -24.23 -15.44 2.38
C ASN A 103 -25.16 -14.32 2.85
N ASN A 104 -25.04 -13.95 4.11
CA ASN A 104 -25.83 -12.88 4.75
C ASN A 104 -25.06 -11.57 4.91
N ILE A 105 -23.80 -11.52 4.42
CA ILE A 105 -22.94 -10.33 4.55
C ILE A 105 -23.59 -9.07 3.96
N CYS A 106 -24.54 -9.26 3.06
CA CYS A 106 -25.26 -8.21 2.35
C CYS A 106 -26.58 -7.81 3.02
N GLU A 107 -26.88 -8.35 4.19
CA GLU A 107 -28.07 -7.93 4.93
C GLU A 107 -27.93 -6.51 5.47
N LYS A 108 -29.07 -5.80 5.54
CA LYS A 108 -29.13 -4.35 5.82
C LYS A 108 -28.48 -3.89 7.13
N ASN A 109 -28.20 -4.81 8.06
CA ASN A 109 -27.74 -4.50 9.41
C ASN A 109 -26.21 -4.60 9.57
N PHE A 110 -25.47 -5.01 8.53
CA PHE A 110 -24.02 -5.13 8.60
C PHE A 110 -23.33 -3.91 8.01
N GLU A 111 -22.51 -3.24 8.80
CA GLU A 111 -21.63 -2.18 8.33
C GLU A 111 -20.28 -2.79 7.96
N ILE A 112 -20.00 -2.85 6.65
CA ILE A 112 -18.77 -3.44 6.12
C ILE A 112 -17.79 -2.34 5.77
N GLY A 113 -16.60 -2.39 6.37
CA GLY A 113 -15.50 -1.52 6.03
C GLY A 113 -14.84 -1.96 4.71
N ILE A 114 -14.68 -1.01 3.79
CA ILE A 114 -13.89 -1.18 2.57
C ILE A 114 -12.95 0.00 2.39
N ALA A 115 -11.83 -0.21 1.72
CA ALA A 115 -11.03 0.91 1.23
C ALA A 115 -11.72 1.59 0.04
N ASP A 116 -11.38 2.84 -0.25
CA ASP A 116 -11.92 3.57 -1.40
C ASP A 116 -11.44 2.91 -2.72
N PRO A 117 -12.37 2.41 -3.57
CA PRO A 117 -12.01 1.74 -4.82
C PRO A 117 -11.29 2.65 -5.83
N SER A 118 -11.44 3.96 -5.70
CA SER A 118 -10.76 4.94 -6.58
C SER A 118 -9.31 5.22 -6.14
N ARG A 119 -8.96 4.90 -4.88
CA ARG A 119 -7.69 5.25 -4.25
C ARG A 119 -6.80 4.05 -3.94
N ALA A 120 -7.40 2.88 -3.72
CA ALA A 120 -6.67 1.70 -3.28
C ALA A 120 -7.15 0.41 -3.96
N PRO A 121 -6.21 -0.47 -4.38
CA PRO A 121 -6.54 -1.80 -4.92
C PRO A 121 -7.40 -2.65 -3.99
N LEU A 122 -7.19 -2.58 -2.68
CA LEU A 122 -8.04 -3.27 -1.70
C LEU A 122 -9.52 -2.93 -1.88
N GLY A 123 -9.83 -1.64 -2.04
CA GLY A 123 -11.20 -1.20 -2.27
C GLY A 123 -11.80 -1.74 -3.57
N LYS A 124 -10.99 -1.77 -4.65
CA LYS A 124 -11.40 -2.35 -5.93
C LYS A 124 -11.71 -3.83 -5.80
N LEU A 125 -10.82 -4.59 -5.15
CA LEU A 125 -10.98 -6.01 -4.91
C LEU A 125 -12.18 -6.30 -4.00
N SER A 126 -12.34 -5.56 -2.90
CA SER A 126 -13.48 -5.69 -1.98
C SER A 126 -14.81 -5.42 -2.69
N SER A 127 -14.86 -4.39 -3.54
CA SER A 127 -16.05 -4.09 -4.33
C SER A 127 -16.38 -5.22 -5.31
N GLU A 128 -15.38 -5.81 -5.97
CA GLU A 128 -15.58 -6.96 -6.86
C GLU A 128 -16.08 -8.20 -6.10
N ILE A 129 -15.61 -8.41 -4.87
CA ILE A 129 -16.12 -9.48 -3.99
C ILE A 129 -17.60 -9.22 -3.68
N LEU A 130 -17.93 -8.01 -3.20
CA LEU A 130 -19.31 -7.65 -2.86
C LEU A 130 -20.26 -7.78 -4.06
N ILE A 131 -19.79 -7.44 -5.27
CA ILE A 131 -20.53 -7.66 -6.51
C ILE A 131 -20.93 -9.13 -6.68
N ASN A 132 -19.97 -10.03 -6.49
CA ASN A 132 -20.19 -11.47 -6.68
C ASN A 132 -21.18 -12.08 -5.68
N PHE A 133 -21.43 -11.38 -4.57
CA PHE A 133 -22.45 -11.75 -3.57
C PHE A 133 -23.75 -10.95 -3.72
N ASP A 134 -24.01 -10.33 -4.88
CA ASP A 134 -25.18 -9.47 -5.14
C ASP A 134 -25.32 -8.29 -4.16
N CYS A 135 -24.21 -7.87 -3.54
CA CYS A 135 -24.16 -6.79 -2.56
C CYS A 135 -24.06 -5.39 -3.17
N LEU A 136 -24.41 -5.18 -4.43
CA LEU A 136 -24.16 -3.92 -5.17
C LEU A 136 -25.27 -2.88 -5.09
N GLN A 137 -26.30 -3.12 -4.33
CA GLN A 137 -27.37 -2.12 -4.23
C GLN A 137 -26.97 -1.03 -3.21
N PRO A 138 -27.40 0.24 -3.40
CA PRO A 138 -27.18 1.33 -2.43
C PRO A 138 -27.80 1.06 -1.05
N LYS A 139 -28.32 -0.13 -0.83
CA LYS A 139 -28.92 -0.61 0.40
C LYS A 139 -27.90 -1.10 1.45
N TYR A 140 -26.65 -1.33 1.04
CA TYR A 140 -25.65 -1.89 1.95
C TYR A 140 -24.84 -0.79 2.60
N ASN A 141 -24.68 -0.90 3.89
CA ASN A 141 -24.04 0.10 4.72
C ASN A 141 -22.51 -0.07 4.65
N THR A 142 -21.91 0.25 3.50
CA THR A 142 -20.44 0.23 3.38
C THR A 142 -19.85 1.48 4.00
N LYS A 143 -18.86 1.30 4.88
CA LYS A 143 -18.06 2.38 5.47
C LYS A 143 -16.72 2.46 4.71
N VAL A 144 -16.53 3.55 4.00
CA VAL A 144 -15.33 3.74 3.17
C VAL A 144 -14.20 4.38 3.98
N ALA A 145 -12.99 3.84 3.83
CA ALA A 145 -11.74 4.42 4.33
C ALA A 145 -10.81 4.76 3.15
N ALA A 146 -9.92 5.73 3.32
CA ALA A 146 -9.07 6.21 2.22
C ALA A 146 -8.18 5.09 1.62
N ASN A 147 -7.65 4.20 2.45
CA ASN A 147 -6.75 3.10 2.08
C ASN A 147 -6.80 1.98 3.13
N ALA A 148 -5.97 0.93 2.98
CA ALA A 148 -5.93 -0.22 3.88
C ALA A 148 -5.58 0.19 5.32
N SER A 149 -4.52 0.99 5.54
CA SER A 149 -4.13 1.42 6.90
C SER A 149 -5.20 2.27 7.58
N ALA A 150 -5.86 3.18 6.85
CA ALA A 150 -6.98 3.95 7.39
C ALA A 150 -8.15 3.04 7.79
N LEU A 151 -8.35 1.92 7.09
CA LEU A 151 -9.36 0.93 7.42
C LEU A 151 -9.02 0.18 8.72
N ILE A 152 -7.77 -0.27 8.88
CA ILE A 152 -7.28 -0.88 10.12
C ILE A 152 -7.45 0.08 11.31
N ASN A 153 -7.12 1.35 11.14
CA ASN A 153 -7.33 2.36 12.19
C ASN A 153 -8.81 2.48 12.59
N LYS A 154 -9.75 2.42 11.65
CA LYS A 154 -11.19 2.43 11.97
C LYS A 154 -11.62 1.18 12.75
N ILE A 155 -11.05 0.02 12.45
CA ILE A 155 -11.24 -1.21 13.24
C ILE A 155 -10.72 -1.01 14.66
N ASN A 156 -9.49 -0.54 14.80
CA ASN A 156 -8.83 -0.33 16.10
C ASN A 156 -9.58 0.70 16.96
N LEU A 157 -10.24 1.67 16.35
CA LEU A 157 -11.12 2.65 17.00
C LEU A 157 -12.54 2.12 17.26
N LYS A 158 -12.84 0.85 16.95
CA LYS A 158 -14.15 0.19 17.13
C LYS A 158 -15.29 0.81 16.31
N TYR A 159 -14.97 1.46 15.19
CA TYR A 159 -15.99 1.99 14.27
C TYR A 159 -16.54 0.94 13.31
N LEU A 160 -15.91 -0.23 13.23
CA LEU A 160 -16.28 -1.30 12.31
C LEU A 160 -16.27 -2.64 13.03
N ASN A 161 -17.26 -3.47 12.72
CA ASN A 161 -17.32 -4.85 13.17
C ASN A 161 -16.90 -5.85 12.08
N TYR A 162 -16.93 -5.41 10.81
CA TYR A 162 -16.57 -6.18 9.63
C TYR A 162 -15.74 -5.33 8.69
N ALA A 163 -14.69 -5.88 8.11
CA ALA A 163 -13.91 -5.18 7.09
C ALA A 163 -13.18 -6.15 6.17
N PHE A 164 -13.03 -5.76 4.91
CA PHE A 164 -12.08 -6.41 4.01
C PHE A 164 -10.70 -5.81 4.21
N ILE A 165 -9.73 -6.66 4.53
CA ILE A 165 -8.33 -6.27 4.71
C ILE A 165 -7.42 -7.20 3.90
N TYR A 166 -6.13 -6.88 3.83
CA TYR A 166 -5.14 -7.85 3.40
C TYR A 166 -4.80 -8.80 4.55
N GLU A 167 -4.61 -10.08 4.24
CA GLU A 167 -4.30 -11.13 5.23
C GLU A 167 -3.10 -10.75 6.12
N ASN A 168 -2.08 -10.13 5.54
CA ASN A 168 -0.88 -9.73 6.28
C ASN A 168 -1.11 -8.60 7.27
N ASP A 169 -2.20 -7.84 7.10
CA ASP A 169 -2.53 -6.69 7.96
C ASP A 169 -3.34 -7.12 9.21
N ILE A 170 -3.73 -8.40 9.33
CA ILE A 170 -4.52 -8.89 10.48
C ILE A 170 -3.78 -8.67 11.81
N ASN A 171 -2.46 -8.74 11.79
CA ASN A 171 -1.63 -8.55 12.98
C ASN A 171 -1.56 -7.09 13.44
N GLU A 172 -1.97 -6.13 12.61
CA GLU A 172 -2.06 -4.71 12.94
C GLU A 172 -3.34 -4.38 13.71
N ILE A 173 -4.32 -5.30 13.70
CA ILE A 173 -5.53 -5.17 14.50
C ILE A 173 -5.19 -5.43 15.97
N ASN A 174 -5.64 -4.53 16.85
CA ASN A 174 -5.46 -4.67 18.27
C ASN A 174 -6.05 -6.01 18.77
N LYS A 175 -5.20 -6.87 19.32
CA LYS A 175 -5.56 -8.22 19.79
C LYS A 175 -6.70 -8.22 20.82
N ASN A 176 -6.84 -7.14 21.61
CA ASN A 176 -7.91 -6.99 22.59
C ASN A 176 -9.31 -6.79 21.96
N LEU A 177 -9.39 -6.58 20.65
CA LEU A 177 -10.66 -6.39 19.94
C LEU A 177 -11.30 -7.70 19.50
N ASN A 178 -10.63 -8.84 19.70
CA ASN A 178 -11.14 -10.17 19.35
C ASN A 178 -11.61 -10.29 17.88
N PHE A 179 -10.85 -9.73 16.94
CA PHE A 179 -11.10 -9.92 15.51
C PHE A 179 -10.51 -11.25 15.04
N LYS A 180 -11.20 -11.89 14.12
CA LYS A 180 -10.70 -13.08 13.39
C LYS A 180 -11.00 -12.97 11.90
N ALA A 181 -10.22 -13.70 11.10
CA ALA A 181 -10.51 -13.87 9.68
C ALA A 181 -11.70 -14.81 9.50
N SER A 182 -12.56 -14.49 8.52
CA SER A 182 -13.55 -15.42 8.01
C SER A 182 -12.85 -16.62 7.33
N GLU A 183 -13.42 -17.79 7.45
CA GLU A 183 -12.92 -19.01 6.79
C GLU A 183 -13.11 -19.01 5.26
N TYR A 184 -13.87 -18.03 4.74
CA TYR A 184 -14.17 -17.95 3.31
C TYR A 184 -12.97 -17.44 2.50
N ASN A 185 -12.56 -18.24 1.50
CA ASN A 185 -11.50 -17.86 0.57
C ASN A 185 -12.09 -17.15 -0.67
N PHE A 186 -11.88 -15.86 -0.78
CA PHE A 186 -12.35 -15.04 -1.90
C PHE A 186 -11.55 -15.25 -3.19
N GLN A 187 -10.44 -16.01 -3.16
CA GLN A 187 -9.54 -16.23 -4.31
C GLN A 187 -9.08 -14.90 -4.96
N LYS A 188 -8.84 -13.89 -4.15
CA LYS A 188 -8.37 -12.57 -4.56
C LYS A 188 -6.97 -12.31 -3.99
N ASP A 189 -5.97 -12.64 -4.80
CA ASP A 189 -4.57 -12.39 -4.45
C ASP A 189 -4.13 -11.03 -4.98
N ILE A 190 -3.19 -10.42 -4.29
CA ILE A 190 -2.55 -9.16 -4.66
C ILE A 190 -1.04 -9.29 -4.51
N ASN A 191 -0.31 -8.83 -5.52
CA ASN A 191 1.13 -8.71 -5.46
C ASN A 191 1.52 -7.27 -5.17
N TYR A 192 2.46 -7.08 -4.25
CA TYR A 192 3.17 -5.81 -4.10
C TYR A 192 4.45 -5.88 -4.92
N SER A 193 4.65 -4.90 -5.79
CA SER A 193 5.74 -4.91 -6.76
C SER A 193 6.54 -3.63 -6.67
N PHE A 194 7.85 -3.77 -6.92
CA PHE A 194 8.75 -2.66 -7.14
C PHE A 194 8.66 -2.18 -8.59
N PHE A 195 8.52 -0.88 -8.75
CA PHE A 195 8.58 -0.20 -10.04
C PHE A 195 9.69 0.86 -10.00
N LEU A 196 10.59 0.78 -10.93
CA LEU A 196 11.74 1.66 -11.06
C LEU A 196 11.48 2.74 -12.10
N ASN A 197 11.83 3.97 -11.79
CA ASN A 197 11.81 5.07 -12.76
C ASN A 197 12.85 4.78 -13.86
N LYS A 198 12.42 4.85 -15.13
CA LYS A 198 13.28 4.55 -16.30
C LYS A 198 14.31 5.63 -16.58
N ASP A 199 14.04 6.88 -16.16
CA ASP A 199 14.87 8.06 -16.43
C ASP A 199 16.05 8.22 -15.44
N LEU A 200 16.26 7.27 -14.51
CA LEU A 200 17.34 7.35 -13.54
C LEU A 200 18.73 7.26 -14.20
N SER A 201 19.67 8.05 -13.71
CA SER A 201 21.10 7.87 -14.04
C SER A 201 21.60 6.48 -13.62
N LEU A 202 22.67 5.99 -14.24
CA LEU A 202 23.22 4.66 -13.94
C LEU A 202 23.59 4.52 -12.46
N ASP A 203 24.21 5.54 -11.86
CA ASP A 203 24.60 5.53 -10.44
C ASP A 203 23.37 5.50 -9.53
N LYS A 204 22.37 6.30 -9.84
CA LYS A 204 21.11 6.33 -9.07
C LYS A 204 20.36 5.00 -9.18
N LYS A 205 20.26 4.45 -10.39
CA LYS A 205 19.66 3.13 -10.65
C LYS A 205 20.35 2.05 -9.81
N LYS A 206 21.68 2.03 -9.78
CA LYS A 206 22.44 1.07 -8.94
C LYS A 206 22.07 1.22 -7.46
N ASN A 207 22.06 2.46 -6.94
CA ASN A 207 21.71 2.73 -5.54
C ASN A 207 20.31 2.25 -5.19
N VAL A 208 19.33 2.46 -6.07
CA VAL A 208 17.94 1.99 -5.88
C VAL A 208 17.85 0.46 -5.93
N LEU A 209 18.56 -0.19 -6.84
CA LEU A 209 18.59 -1.66 -6.92
C LEU A 209 19.25 -2.29 -5.67
N ASP A 210 20.29 -1.68 -5.12
CA ASP A 210 20.91 -2.12 -3.87
C ASP A 210 19.94 -1.94 -2.69
N PHE A 211 19.14 -0.87 -2.69
CA PHE A 211 18.08 -0.66 -1.71
C PHE A 211 16.98 -1.72 -1.80
N ILE A 212 16.53 -2.08 -3.01
CA ILE A 212 15.55 -3.16 -3.21
C ILE A 212 16.09 -4.47 -2.61
N LYS A 213 17.35 -4.82 -2.89
CA LYS A 213 17.99 -6.01 -2.31
C LYS A 213 18.01 -5.96 -0.78
N TYR A 214 18.35 -4.79 -0.21
CA TYR A 214 18.35 -4.59 1.23
C TYR A 214 16.95 -4.83 1.83
N LEU A 215 15.90 -4.27 1.24
CA LEU A 215 14.52 -4.47 1.69
C LEU A 215 14.07 -5.94 1.62
N LYS A 216 14.60 -6.73 0.70
CA LYS A 216 14.22 -8.15 0.54
C LYS A 216 14.96 -9.09 1.47
N ASN A 217 16.20 -8.78 1.82
CA ASN A 217 17.07 -9.66 2.60
C ASN A 217 16.91 -9.55 4.12
N LYS A 218 16.01 -8.72 4.59
CA LYS A 218 15.57 -8.56 5.98
C LYS A 218 14.11 -8.93 6.13
#